data_84b9adbfe85214a757d84a8f335ae274
#
_entry.id   84b9adbfe85214a757d84a8f335ae274
#
_cell.length_a   1.000
_cell.length_b   1.000
_cell.length_c   1.000
_cell.angle_alpha   90.00
_cell.angle_beta   90.00
_cell.angle_gamma   90.00
#
_symmetry.space_group_name_H-M   'P 1'
#
loop_
_entity.id
_entity.type
_entity.pdbx_description
1 polymer ?
#
loop_
_entity_poly.entity_id
_entity_poly.type
_entity_poly.pdbx_seq_one_letter_code
_entity_poly.pdbx_strand_id
1 'polypeptide(L)'
;HYYKVAAVRDISIAVEDGKIVTLIGSNGAGKTTTLRAVSGLKHPTTGEIRFSGERIDKLPSHKINALGIAMVPEGRRVFPQMTVIENLLTGAYLRKDKDDIQKDLEEVVFKHFPRLKERTKQAAGTLSGGEQQMLAMGRALMSAPKLLLLDEPSLGLSPIMCGQIAAIIRNIHAEGRTVVLVEQNARLALALAQHAYVIETGDIVLSGPAEELRENDEVKKAYLGG
;
A
#
# COMPACT_ATOMS: atom_id res chain seq x y z
N HIS A 1 19.13 -0.49 7.01
CA HIS A 1 19.52 -0.16 8.39
C HIS A 1 18.95 1.19 8.83
N TYR A 2 18.57 1.30 10.10
CA TYR A 2 18.37 2.57 10.80
C TYR A 2 19.52 2.72 11.81
N TYR A 3 20.42 3.66 11.55
CA TYR A 3 21.71 3.76 12.24
C TYR A 3 22.47 2.42 12.17
N LYS A 4 22.70 1.74 13.31
CA LYS A 4 23.39 0.45 13.41
C LYS A 4 22.45 -0.76 13.44
N VAL A 5 21.11 -0.54 13.42
CA VAL A 5 20.13 -1.63 13.52
C VAL A 5 19.67 -2.04 12.12
N ALA A 6 19.84 -3.31 11.78
CA ALA A 6 19.28 -3.91 10.57
C ALA A 6 17.78 -4.15 10.78
N ALA A 7 16.94 -3.28 10.22
CA ALA A 7 15.49 -3.44 10.29
C ALA A 7 14.96 -4.48 9.31
N VAL A 8 15.69 -4.73 8.24
CA VAL A 8 15.45 -5.80 7.27
C VAL A 8 16.82 -6.41 6.98
N ARG A 9 16.87 -7.74 6.96
CA ARG A 9 18.09 -8.48 6.69
C ARG A 9 18.06 -9.03 5.26
N ASP A 10 18.50 -10.21 5.03
CA ASP A 10 18.57 -10.82 3.70
C ASP A 10 17.20 -11.41 3.29
N ILE A 11 16.26 -10.54 2.84
CA ILE A 11 14.95 -10.98 2.38
C ILE A 11 14.84 -10.95 0.85
N SER A 12 14.15 -11.96 0.31
CA SER A 12 13.76 -12.00 -1.11
C SER A 12 12.24 -12.10 -1.22
N ILE A 13 11.65 -11.18 -1.98
CA ILE A 13 10.20 -11.09 -2.19
C ILE A 13 9.95 -10.99 -3.68
N ALA A 14 9.05 -11.83 -4.19
CA ALA A 14 8.56 -11.75 -5.55
C ALA A 14 7.07 -11.33 -5.56
N VAL A 15 6.73 -10.45 -6.48
CA VAL A 15 5.36 -9.96 -6.68
C VAL A 15 5.02 -10.12 -8.14
N GLU A 16 4.10 -11.01 -8.44
CA GLU A 16 3.60 -11.23 -9.80
C GLU A 16 2.63 -10.12 -10.20
N ASP A 17 2.64 -9.75 -11.48
CA ASP A 17 1.71 -8.78 -12.04
C ASP A 17 0.26 -9.23 -11.82
N GLY A 18 -0.60 -8.28 -11.49
CA GLY A 18 -2.02 -8.52 -11.26
C GLY A 18 -2.33 -9.37 -10.02
N LYS A 19 -1.42 -9.44 -9.03
CA LYS A 19 -1.64 -10.15 -7.76
C LYS A 19 -1.70 -9.19 -6.58
N ILE A 20 -2.41 -9.61 -5.53
CA ILE A 20 -2.24 -9.03 -4.19
C ILE A 20 -1.26 -9.92 -3.43
N VAL A 21 -0.13 -9.35 -3.04
CA VAL A 21 0.85 -9.99 -2.16
C VAL A 21 0.85 -9.28 -0.82
N THR A 22 0.91 -10.02 0.27
CA THR A 22 0.95 -9.43 1.60
C THR A 22 2.20 -9.77 2.39
N LEU A 23 2.67 -8.80 3.19
CA LEU A 23 3.65 -9.01 4.25
C LEU A 23 2.93 -8.88 5.59
N ILE A 24 2.91 -9.95 6.36
CA ILE A 24 2.39 -9.98 7.72
C ILE A 24 3.54 -10.15 8.73
N GLY A 25 3.34 -9.64 9.93
CA GLY A 25 4.34 -9.72 11.00
C GLY A 25 4.04 -8.72 12.10
N SER A 26 4.71 -8.86 13.24
CA SER A 26 4.58 -7.97 14.39
C SER A 26 5.08 -6.55 14.10
N ASN A 27 4.76 -5.61 14.99
CA ASN A 27 5.30 -4.25 14.91
C ASN A 27 6.83 -4.28 15.04
N GLY A 28 7.51 -3.52 14.18
CA GLY A 28 8.97 -3.51 14.12
C GLY A 28 9.61 -4.66 13.33
N ALA A 29 8.84 -5.61 12.79
CA ALA A 29 9.38 -6.75 12.04
C ALA A 29 10.10 -6.37 10.73
N GLY A 30 9.91 -5.15 10.21
CA GLY A 30 10.55 -4.69 8.98
C GLY A 30 9.60 -4.39 7.81
N LYS A 31 8.28 -4.61 7.98
CA LYS A 31 7.23 -4.43 6.95
C LYS A 31 7.28 -3.05 6.25
N THR A 32 7.09 -1.98 7.01
CA THR A 32 7.14 -0.59 6.50
C THR A 32 8.51 -0.27 5.89
N THR A 33 9.61 -0.80 6.45
CA THR A 33 10.96 -0.60 5.92
C THR A 33 11.11 -1.20 4.54
N THR A 34 10.53 -2.38 4.32
CA THR A 34 10.49 -3.04 3.01
C THR A 34 9.74 -2.19 1.99
N LEU A 35 8.54 -1.68 2.32
CA LEU A 35 7.79 -0.79 1.42
C LEU A 35 8.54 0.51 1.12
N ARG A 36 9.20 1.10 2.14
CA ARG A 36 10.04 2.29 1.95
C ARG A 36 11.24 2.04 1.05
N ALA A 37 11.80 0.83 1.07
CA ALA A 37 12.88 0.45 0.16
C ALA A 37 12.36 0.35 -1.29
N VAL A 38 11.23 -0.31 -1.51
CA VAL A 38 10.61 -0.43 -2.83
C VAL A 38 10.19 0.92 -3.41
N SER A 39 9.69 1.84 -2.57
CA SER A 39 9.26 3.18 -3.00
C SER A 39 10.40 4.20 -3.12
N GLY A 40 11.66 3.82 -2.84
CA GLY A 40 12.81 4.71 -2.88
C GLY A 40 12.86 5.77 -1.79
N LEU A 41 12.04 5.65 -0.76
CA LEU A 41 12.10 6.49 0.44
C LEU A 41 13.26 6.09 1.36
N LYS A 42 13.80 4.88 1.15
CA LYS A 42 15.02 4.40 1.78
C LYS A 42 15.75 3.46 0.82
N HIS A 43 17.06 3.66 0.67
CA HIS A 43 17.85 2.77 -0.15
C HIS A 43 18.31 1.55 0.66
N PRO A 44 18.27 0.33 0.08
CA PRO A 44 18.88 -0.85 0.70
C PRO A 44 20.39 -0.67 0.82
N THR A 45 20.99 -1.25 1.86
CA THR A 45 22.44 -1.21 2.07
C THR A 45 23.12 -2.22 1.14
N THR A 46 22.49 -3.35 0.91
CA THR A 46 22.94 -4.46 0.05
C THR A 46 21.74 -5.01 -0.71
N GLY A 47 21.96 -5.85 -1.70
CA GLY A 47 20.91 -6.44 -2.52
C GLY A 47 20.45 -5.53 -3.66
N GLU A 48 19.35 -5.89 -4.28
CA GLU A 48 18.75 -5.15 -5.40
C GLU A 48 17.24 -5.20 -5.35
N ILE A 49 16.59 -4.19 -5.95
CA ILE A 49 15.15 -4.16 -6.17
C ILE A 49 14.92 -3.97 -7.66
N ARG A 50 14.07 -4.82 -8.24
CA ARG A 50 13.69 -4.76 -9.65
C ARG A 50 12.20 -4.52 -9.80
N PHE A 51 11.84 -3.71 -10.79
CA PHE A 51 10.45 -3.48 -11.21
C PHE A 51 10.37 -3.62 -12.74
N SER A 52 9.52 -4.51 -13.22
CA SER A 52 9.41 -4.83 -14.66
C SER A 52 10.77 -5.14 -15.32
N GLY A 53 11.66 -5.85 -14.60
CA GLY A 53 13.01 -6.21 -15.05
C GLY A 53 14.07 -5.14 -14.81
N GLU A 54 13.70 -3.88 -14.61
CA GLU A 54 14.64 -2.77 -14.39
C GLU A 54 15.03 -2.66 -12.91
N ARG A 55 16.29 -2.36 -12.66
CA ARG A 55 16.83 -2.15 -11.32
C ARG A 55 16.47 -0.74 -10.82
N ILE A 56 15.81 -0.66 -9.66
CA ILE A 56 15.26 0.61 -9.12
C ILE A 56 15.83 1.00 -7.75
N ASP A 57 16.61 0.17 -7.08
CA ASP A 57 17.09 0.39 -5.69
C ASP A 57 17.94 1.66 -5.49
N LYS A 58 18.47 2.23 -6.58
CA LYS A 58 19.25 3.49 -6.55
C LYS A 58 18.48 4.71 -7.05
N LEU A 59 17.23 4.52 -7.50
CA LEU A 59 16.42 5.61 -8.01
C LEU A 59 15.77 6.40 -6.88
N PRO A 60 15.67 7.72 -7.00
CA PRO A 60 14.91 8.52 -6.04
C PRO A 60 13.40 8.27 -6.20
N SER A 61 12.63 8.45 -5.11
CA SER A 61 11.21 8.11 -5.04
C SER A 61 10.35 8.70 -6.15
N HIS A 62 10.62 9.94 -6.59
CA HIS A 62 9.86 10.56 -7.70
C HIS A 62 10.05 9.82 -9.03
N LYS A 63 11.24 9.28 -9.31
CA LYS A 63 11.49 8.45 -10.50
C LYS A 63 10.81 7.10 -10.40
N ILE A 64 10.82 6.48 -9.20
CA ILE A 64 10.11 5.23 -8.93
C ILE A 64 8.60 5.43 -9.11
N ASN A 65 8.05 6.54 -8.62
CA ASN A 65 6.64 6.87 -8.84
C ASN A 65 6.33 7.04 -10.35
N ALA A 66 7.20 7.71 -11.11
CA ALA A 66 7.05 7.87 -12.54
C ALA A 66 7.10 6.55 -13.34
N LEU A 67 7.73 5.49 -12.80
CA LEU A 67 7.68 4.14 -13.35
C LEU A 67 6.35 3.42 -13.10
N GLY A 68 5.50 3.96 -12.22
CA GLY A 68 4.18 3.40 -11.89
C GLY A 68 4.12 2.71 -10.53
N ILE A 69 4.97 3.06 -9.57
CA ILE A 69 4.88 2.58 -8.19
C ILE A 69 4.36 3.71 -7.31
N ALA A 70 3.20 3.52 -6.66
CA ALA A 70 2.67 4.45 -5.68
C ALA A 70 2.59 3.82 -4.29
N MET A 71 2.81 4.63 -3.25
CA MET A 71 2.73 4.18 -1.86
C MET A 71 1.72 5.01 -1.08
N VAL A 72 0.84 4.32 -0.36
CA VAL A 72 0.02 4.88 0.71
C VAL A 72 0.72 4.55 2.03
N PRO A 73 1.37 5.53 2.67
CA PRO A 73 2.09 5.31 3.91
C PRO A 73 1.14 5.20 5.09
N GLU A 74 1.61 4.56 6.16
CA GLU A 74 0.96 4.57 7.47
C GLU A 74 0.66 6.00 7.95
N GLY A 75 -0.47 6.18 8.64
CA GLY A 75 -0.89 7.46 9.21
C GLY A 75 -1.53 8.40 8.21
N ARG A 76 -2.04 7.88 7.07
CA ARG A 76 -2.85 8.59 6.07
C ARG A 76 -2.09 9.69 5.31
N ARG A 77 -1.31 10.52 5.98
CA ARG A 77 -0.45 11.60 5.43
C ARG A 77 -1.17 12.50 4.42
N VAL A 78 -2.42 12.89 4.72
CA VAL A 78 -3.13 13.92 3.96
C VAL A 78 -2.59 15.31 4.28
N PHE A 79 -2.78 16.27 3.37
CA PHE A 79 -2.49 17.69 3.60
C PHE A 79 -3.73 18.35 4.23
N PRO A 80 -3.76 18.59 5.56
CA PRO A 80 -5.01 18.90 6.26
C PRO A 80 -5.63 20.26 5.90
N GLN A 81 -4.80 21.24 5.51
CA GLN A 81 -5.28 22.57 5.07
C GLN A 81 -5.76 22.59 3.61
N MET A 82 -5.36 21.62 2.81
CA MET A 82 -5.83 21.50 1.43
C MET A 82 -7.20 20.84 1.39
N THR A 83 -7.98 21.19 0.38
CA THR A 83 -9.25 20.53 0.09
C THR A 83 -9.03 19.07 -0.37
N VAL A 84 -10.11 18.29 -0.38
CA VAL A 84 -10.11 16.92 -0.91
C VAL A 84 -9.60 16.90 -2.34
N ILE A 85 -10.13 17.78 -3.22
CA ILE A 85 -9.71 17.78 -4.63
C ILE A 85 -8.24 18.19 -4.79
N GLU A 86 -7.75 19.15 -4.04
CA GLU A 86 -6.35 19.56 -4.09
C GLU A 86 -5.44 18.41 -3.62
N ASN A 87 -5.79 17.70 -2.54
CA ASN A 87 -5.08 16.50 -2.11
C ASN A 87 -5.01 15.44 -3.22
N LEU A 88 -6.13 15.16 -3.89
CA LEU A 88 -6.18 14.17 -4.97
C LEU A 88 -5.26 14.58 -6.13
N LEU A 89 -5.34 15.83 -6.56
CA LEU A 89 -4.55 16.34 -7.68
C LEU A 89 -3.03 16.34 -7.41
N THR A 90 -2.58 16.43 -6.14
CA THR A 90 -1.15 16.25 -5.83
C THR A 90 -0.62 14.87 -6.24
N GLY A 91 -1.49 13.84 -6.26
CA GLY A 91 -1.11 12.49 -6.70
C GLY A 91 -0.76 12.42 -8.19
N ALA A 92 -1.33 13.32 -9.00
CA ALA A 92 -1.07 13.42 -10.43
C ALA A 92 0.09 14.35 -10.79
N TYR A 93 0.87 14.87 -9.82
CA TYR A 93 1.87 15.90 -10.02
C TYR A 93 2.91 15.59 -11.13
N LEU A 94 3.28 14.32 -11.28
CA LEU A 94 4.25 13.91 -12.32
C LEU A 94 3.62 13.66 -13.69
N ARG A 95 2.29 13.65 -13.78
CA ARG A 95 1.55 13.40 -15.02
C ARG A 95 1.42 14.68 -15.85
N LYS A 96 1.39 14.51 -17.17
CA LYS A 96 1.25 15.61 -18.14
C LYS A 96 -0.05 15.53 -18.96
N ASP A 97 -0.74 14.42 -18.86
CA ASP A 97 -1.95 14.01 -19.57
C ASP A 97 -3.21 14.58 -18.87
N LYS A 98 -3.49 15.85 -19.03
CA LYS A 98 -4.57 16.56 -18.29
C LYS A 98 -5.95 15.95 -18.49
N ASP A 99 -6.28 15.50 -19.69
CA ASP A 99 -7.58 14.90 -19.99
C ASP A 99 -7.74 13.55 -19.28
N ASP A 100 -6.69 12.72 -19.27
CA ASP A 100 -6.68 11.44 -18.54
C ASP A 100 -6.70 11.65 -17.02
N ILE A 101 -6.09 12.72 -16.49
CA ILE A 101 -6.16 13.07 -15.06
C ILE A 101 -7.61 13.34 -14.66
N GLN A 102 -8.37 14.12 -15.45
CA GLN A 102 -9.77 14.41 -15.15
C GLN A 102 -10.63 13.14 -15.28
N LYS A 103 -10.36 12.31 -16.27
CA LYS A 103 -11.03 11.02 -16.46
C LYS A 103 -10.76 10.08 -15.28
N ASP A 104 -9.51 9.91 -14.86
CA ASP A 104 -9.16 9.07 -13.72
C ASP A 104 -9.75 9.56 -12.40
N LEU A 105 -9.90 10.87 -12.24
CA LEU A 105 -10.57 11.44 -11.08
C LEU A 105 -12.04 10.95 -11.00
N GLU A 106 -12.75 10.96 -12.12
CA GLU A 106 -14.17 10.57 -12.18
C GLU A 106 -14.35 9.04 -12.22
N GLU A 107 -13.65 8.36 -13.13
CA GLU A 107 -13.88 6.95 -13.44
C GLU A 107 -13.11 5.98 -12.53
N VAL A 108 -12.04 6.44 -11.89
CA VAL A 108 -11.26 5.63 -10.97
C VAL A 108 -11.47 6.10 -9.53
N VAL A 109 -11.10 7.33 -9.20
CA VAL A 109 -11.09 7.76 -7.80
C VAL A 109 -12.51 7.89 -7.26
N PHE A 110 -13.40 8.64 -7.90
CA PHE A 110 -14.75 8.83 -7.39
C PHE A 110 -15.64 7.61 -7.51
N LYS A 111 -15.32 6.68 -8.41
CA LYS A 111 -15.96 5.36 -8.48
C LYS A 111 -15.66 4.53 -7.24
N HIS A 112 -14.39 4.49 -6.78
CA HIS A 112 -14.00 3.77 -5.56
C HIS A 112 -14.35 4.51 -4.29
N PHE A 113 -14.37 5.85 -4.33
CA PHE A 113 -14.55 6.73 -3.16
C PHE A 113 -15.64 7.77 -3.39
N PRO A 114 -16.93 7.38 -3.57
CA PRO A 114 -18.00 8.33 -3.90
C PRO A 114 -18.18 9.43 -2.83
N ARG A 115 -17.88 9.13 -1.56
CA ARG A 115 -17.90 10.12 -0.47
C ARG A 115 -16.92 11.27 -0.68
N LEU A 116 -15.80 11.04 -1.33
CA LEU A 116 -14.84 12.09 -1.63
C LEU A 116 -15.37 13.04 -2.71
N LYS A 117 -16.19 12.55 -3.66
CA LYS A 117 -16.85 13.37 -4.67
C LYS A 117 -17.81 14.38 -4.03
N GLU A 118 -18.58 13.94 -3.04
CA GLU A 118 -19.52 14.80 -2.31
C GLU A 118 -18.81 15.92 -1.53
N ARG A 119 -17.52 15.74 -1.22
CA ARG A 119 -16.73 16.57 -0.29
C ARG A 119 -15.52 17.24 -0.93
N THR A 120 -15.49 17.38 -2.26
CA THR A 120 -14.33 17.86 -3.02
C THR A 120 -13.76 19.19 -2.52
N LYS A 121 -14.62 20.10 -2.04
CA LYS A 121 -14.25 21.44 -1.52
C LYS A 121 -13.97 21.46 -0.02
N GLN A 122 -14.19 20.35 0.70
CA GLN A 122 -13.98 20.26 2.14
C GLN A 122 -12.48 20.17 2.45
N ALA A 123 -12.03 20.83 3.52
CA ALA A 123 -10.65 20.70 4.01
C ALA A 123 -10.39 19.27 4.52
N ALA A 124 -9.32 18.66 4.06
CA ALA A 124 -9.00 17.26 4.36
C ALA A 124 -8.82 16.97 5.86
N GLY A 125 -8.36 17.95 6.63
CA GLY A 125 -8.23 17.84 8.08
C GLY A 125 -9.54 17.65 8.83
N THR A 126 -10.70 18.01 8.23
CA THR A 126 -12.02 17.88 8.84
C THR A 126 -12.74 16.56 8.51
N LEU A 127 -12.13 15.73 7.68
CA LEU A 127 -12.64 14.40 7.34
C LEU A 127 -12.45 13.42 8.52
N SER A 128 -13.35 12.44 8.61
CA SER A 128 -13.16 11.30 9.51
C SER A 128 -11.90 10.51 9.17
N GLY A 129 -11.39 9.73 10.12
CA GLY A 129 -10.18 8.92 9.88
C GLY A 129 -10.30 7.95 8.71
N GLY A 130 -11.46 7.35 8.49
CA GLY A 130 -11.71 6.49 7.34
C GLY A 130 -11.75 7.25 6.02
N GLU A 131 -12.38 8.44 5.98
CA GLU A 131 -12.39 9.29 4.79
C GLU A 131 -10.99 9.82 4.45
N GLN A 132 -10.17 10.15 5.46
CA GLN A 132 -8.76 10.50 5.25
C GLN A 132 -7.95 9.34 4.66
N GLN A 133 -8.24 8.09 5.10
CA GLN A 133 -7.61 6.91 4.52
C GLN A 133 -8.03 6.72 3.06
N MET A 134 -9.31 6.87 2.75
CA MET A 134 -9.81 6.84 1.38
C MET A 134 -9.17 7.95 0.53
N LEU A 135 -8.99 9.15 1.09
CA LEU A 135 -8.33 10.26 0.41
C LEU A 135 -6.86 9.95 0.10
N ALA A 136 -6.13 9.34 1.05
CA ALA A 136 -4.75 8.93 0.83
C ALA A 136 -4.62 7.87 -0.27
N MET A 137 -5.54 6.89 -0.29
CA MET A 137 -5.62 5.88 -1.35
C MET A 137 -6.00 6.50 -2.71
N GLY A 138 -7.01 7.35 -2.74
CA GLY A 138 -7.43 8.09 -3.94
C GLY A 138 -6.29 8.92 -4.53
N ARG A 139 -5.55 9.63 -3.67
CA ARG A 139 -4.36 10.38 -4.08
C ARG A 139 -3.29 9.49 -4.73
N ALA A 140 -3.05 8.30 -4.17
CA ALA A 140 -2.11 7.36 -4.76
C ALA A 140 -2.61 6.85 -6.13
N LEU A 141 -3.90 6.59 -6.29
CA LEU A 141 -4.49 6.18 -7.57
C LEU A 141 -4.39 7.25 -8.66
N MET A 142 -4.38 8.52 -8.30
CA MET A 142 -4.20 9.63 -9.26
C MET A 142 -2.84 9.61 -9.98
N SER A 143 -1.84 8.90 -9.47
CA SER A 143 -0.58 8.67 -10.20
C SER A 143 -0.69 7.57 -11.28
N ALA A 144 -1.87 6.97 -11.47
CA ALA A 144 -2.14 5.83 -12.36
C ALA A 144 -1.13 4.66 -12.15
N PRO A 145 -0.99 4.12 -10.92
CA PRO A 145 0.06 3.18 -10.61
C PRO A 145 -0.21 1.80 -11.22
N LYS A 146 0.86 1.11 -11.64
CA LYS A 146 0.87 -0.32 -11.95
C LYS A 146 0.98 -1.15 -10.67
N LEU A 147 1.77 -0.67 -9.69
CA LEU A 147 1.97 -1.28 -8.39
C LEU A 147 1.57 -0.31 -7.27
N LEU A 148 0.60 -0.72 -6.45
CA LEU A 148 0.15 0.02 -5.28
C LEU A 148 0.69 -0.62 -4.00
N LEU A 149 1.47 0.14 -3.25
CA LEU A 149 2.01 -0.25 -1.95
C LEU A 149 1.12 0.34 -0.85
N LEU A 150 0.56 -0.50 0.02
CA LEU A 150 -0.32 -0.11 1.11
C LEU A 150 0.30 -0.48 2.46
N ASP A 151 0.60 0.52 3.27
CA ASP A 151 1.23 0.37 4.58
C ASP A 151 0.18 0.55 5.69
N GLU A 152 -0.27 -0.57 6.25
CA GLU A 152 -1.28 -0.68 7.32
C GLU A 152 -2.56 0.15 7.07
N PRO A 153 -3.23 -0.02 5.90
CA PRO A 153 -4.36 0.82 5.53
C PRO A 153 -5.58 0.69 6.44
N SER A 154 -5.70 -0.39 7.23
CA SER A 154 -6.80 -0.61 8.18
C SER A 154 -6.52 -0.08 9.59
N LEU A 155 -5.29 0.36 9.88
CA LEU A 155 -4.87 0.75 11.23
C LEU A 155 -5.72 1.88 11.82
N GLY A 156 -6.25 1.66 13.03
CA GLY A 156 -7.05 2.65 13.75
C GLY A 156 -8.41 2.96 13.12
N LEU A 157 -8.91 2.06 12.26
CA LEU A 157 -10.26 2.14 11.69
C LEU A 157 -11.25 1.24 12.42
N SER A 158 -12.53 1.60 12.36
CA SER A 158 -13.60 0.71 12.85
C SER A 158 -13.71 -0.55 11.98
N PRO A 159 -14.26 -1.67 12.51
CA PRO A 159 -14.45 -2.90 11.74
C PRO A 159 -15.22 -2.70 10.42
N ILE A 160 -16.23 -1.83 10.43
CA ILE A 160 -17.00 -1.47 9.23
C ILE A 160 -16.10 -0.81 8.18
N MET A 161 -15.27 0.14 8.60
CA MET A 161 -14.33 0.82 7.72
C MET A 161 -13.23 -0.12 7.19
N CYS A 162 -12.73 -1.03 8.02
CA CYS A 162 -11.80 -2.08 7.58
C CYS A 162 -12.43 -2.92 6.46
N GLY A 163 -13.69 -3.32 6.59
CA GLY A 163 -14.44 -4.03 5.55
C GLY A 163 -14.56 -3.22 4.25
N GLN A 164 -14.83 -1.91 4.34
CA GLN A 164 -14.89 -1.03 3.17
C GLN A 164 -13.53 -0.90 2.48
N ILE A 165 -12.45 -0.69 3.23
CA ILE A 165 -11.08 -0.64 2.68
C ILE A 165 -10.73 -1.97 1.99
N ALA A 166 -11.07 -3.11 2.61
CA ALA A 166 -10.86 -4.42 2.01
C ALA A 166 -11.61 -4.59 0.68
N ALA A 167 -12.88 -4.14 0.60
CA ALA A 167 -13.65 -4.17 -0.63
C ALA A 167 -13.03 -3.27 -1.72
N ILE A 168 -12.56 -2.08 -1.34
CA ILE A 168 -11.89 -1.16 -2.26
C ILE A 168 -10.60 -1.79 -2.81
N ILE A 169 -9.78 -2.41 -1.96
CA ILE A 169 -8.54 -3.09 -2.40
C ILE A 169 -8.87 -4.21 -3.40
N ARG A 170 -9.91 -5.02 -3.15
CA ARG A 170 -10.36 -6.05 -4.11
C ARG A 170 -10.79 -5.44 -5.45
N ASN A 171 -11.53 -4.33 -5.43
CA ASN A 171 -11.99 -3.67 -6.64
C ASN A 171 -10.81 -3.10 -7.45
N ILE A 172 -9.86 -2.46 -6.79
CA ILE A 172 -8.62 -1.95 -7.40
C ILE A 172 -7.84 -3.09 -8.06
N HIS A 173 -7.71 -4.23 -7.38
CA HIS A 173 -7.06 -5.42 -7.92
C HIS A 173 -7.85 -6.01 -9.11
N ALA A 174 -9.17 -6.09 -9.02
CA ALA A 174 -10.02 -6.59 -10.10
C ALA A 174 -9.92 -5.76 -11.40
N GLU A 175 -9.48 -4.50 -11.29
CA GLU A 175 -9.14 -3.63 -12.43
C GLU A 175 -7.73 -3.91 -13.01
N GLY A 176 -7.06 -4.98 -12.57
CA GLY A 176 -5.76 -5.44 -13.07
C GLY A 176 -4.54 -4.82 -12.40
N ARG A 177 -4.71 -4.11 -11.28
CA ARG A 177 -3.57 -3.50 -10.57
C ARG A 177 -2.92 -4.49 -9.62
N THR A 178 -1.61 -4.45 -9.58
CA THR A 178 -0.80 -5.20 -8.59
C THR A 178 -0.81 -4.46 -7.26
N VAL A 179 -0.96 -5.19 -6.16
CA VAL A 179 -0.98 -4.61 -4.81
C VAL A 179 0.00 -5.33 -3.89
N VAL A 180 0.82 -4.58 -3.18
CA VAL A 180 1.56 -5.08 -2.01
C VAL A 180 0.95 -4.48 -0.77
N LEU A 181 0.40 -5.34 0.07
CA LEU A 181 -0.29 -4.98 1.30
C LEU A 181 0.56 -5.36 2.52
N VAL A 182 0.89 -4.39 3.33
CA VAL A 182 1.44 -4.61 4.67
C VAL A 182 0.34 -4.39 5.68
N GLU A 183 0.10 -5.36 6.55
CA GLU A 183 -0.95 -5.31 7.57
C GLU A 183 -0.52 -5.98 8.87
N GLN A 184 -0.98 -5.42 9.97
CA GLN A 184 -0.91 -6.07 11.27
C GLN A 184 -2.09 -7.06 11.45
N ASN A 185 -3.25 -6.75 10.86
CA ASN A 185 -4.40 -7.63 10.84
C ASN A 185 -4.19 -8.76 9.82
N ALA A 186 -3.53 -9.84 10.25
CA ALA A 186 -3.22 -10.97 9.40
C ALA A 186 -4.47 -11.65 8.80
N ARG A 187 -5.60 -11.68 9.52
CA ARG A 187 -6.87 -12.22 8.99
C ARG A 187 -7.32 -11.44 7.76
N LEU A 188 -7.29 -10.11 7.83
CA LEU A 188 -7.65 -9.23 6.71
C LEU A 188 -6.68 -9.42 5.55
N ALA A 189 -5.37 -9.39 5.84
CA ALA A 189 -4.31 -9.52 4.85
C ALA A 189 -4.40 -10.82 4.06
N LEU A 190 -4.48 -11.96 4.75
CA LEU A 190 -4.57 -13.29 4.15
C LEU A 190 -5.91 -13.52 3.42
N ALA A 191 -6.99 -12.83 3.81
CA ALA A 191 -8.27 -12.89 3.10
C ALA A 191 -8.27 -12.10 1.78
N LEU A 192 -7.31 -11.22 1.57
CA LEU A 192 -7.19 -10.39 0.36
C LEU A 192 -6.15 -10.93 -0.61
N ALA A 193 -5.04 -11.46 -0.09
CA ALA A 193 -3.87 -11.81 -0.87
C ALA A 193 -3.97 -13.19 -1.54
N GLN A 194 -3.23 -13.36 -2.65
CA GLN A 194 -2.98 -14.66 -3.26
C GLN A 194 -1.69 -15.29 -2.74
N HIS A 195 -0.69 -14.46 -2.35
CA HIS A 195 0.56 -14.93 -1.79
C HIS A 195 0.92 -14.10 -0.55
N ALA A 196 1.54 -14.71 0.44
CA ALA A 196 1.93 -14.02 1.66
C ALA A 196 3.34 -14.38 2.10
N TYR A 197 3.98 -13.41 2.74
CA TYR A 197 5.26 -13.52 3.42
C TYR A 197 5.07 -13.18 4.90
N VAL A 198 5.58 -14.02 5.78
CA VAL A 198 5.64 -13.73 7.22
C VAL A 198 7.02 -13.22 7.53
N ILE A 199 7.10 -12.00 8.07
CA ILE A 199 8.36 -11.36 8.42
C ILE A 199 8.48 -11.22 9.94
N GLU A 200 9.60 -11.67 10.50
CA GLU A 200 9.94 -11.57 11.92
C GLU A 200 11.36 -11.03 12.08
N THR A 201 11.51 -9.98 12.85
CA THR A 201 12.82 -9.38 13.19
C THR A 201 13.73 -9.13 11.97
N GLY A 202 13.11 -8.78 10.84
CA GLY A 202 13.81 -8.45 9.60
C GLY A 202 14.07 -9.62 8.64
N ASP A 203 13.64 -10.83 8.96
CA ASP A 203 13.80 -12.04 8.15
C ASP A 203 12.46 -12.60 7.70
N ILE A 204 12.38 -13.19 6.50
CA ILE A 204 11.22 -13.97 6.05
C ILE A 204 11.30 -15.36 6.69
N VAL A 205 10.32 -15.66 7.54
CA VAL A 205 10.25 -16.98 8.24
C VAL A 205 9.37 -17.98 7.52
N LEU A 206 8.30 -17.51 6.87
CA LEU A 206 7.39 -18.33 6.08
C LEU A 206 6.98 -17.57 4.81
N SER A 207 6.72 -18.30 3.73
CA SER A 207 6.13 -17.75 2.52
C SER A 207 5.35 -18.82 1.77
N GLY A 208 4.27 -18.43 1.08
CA GLY A 208 3.48 -19.34 0.30
C GLY A 208 2.12 -18.76 -0.11
N PRO A 209 1.26 -19.58 -0.72
CA PRO A 209 -0.12 -19.21 -0.99
C PRO A 209 -0.83 -18.74 0.29
N ALA A 210 -1.54 -17.63 0.22
CA ALA A 210 -2.19 -17.03 1.39
C ALA A 210 -3.22 -17.98 2.03
N GLU A 211 -3.87 -18.82 1.22
CA GLU A 211 -4.82 -19.84 1.68
C GLU A 211 -4.14 -20.88 2.56
N GLU A 212 -2.96 -21.37 2.17
CA GLU A 212 -2.17 -22.33 2.95
C GLU A 212 -1.67 -21.72 4.26
N LEU A 213 -1.17 -20.49 4.20
CA LEU A 213 -0.69 -19.79 5.40
C LEU A 213 -1.82 -19.47 6.38
N ARG A 214 -3.04 -19.27 5.90
CA ARG A 214 -4.23 -19.10 6.76
C ARG A 214 -4.55 -20.35 7.57
N GLU A 215 -4.23 -21.53 7.03
CA GLU A 215 -4.47 -22.82 7.72
C GLU A 215 -3.24 -23.29 8.53
N ASN A 216 -2.10 -22.66 8.37
CA ASN A 216 -0.87 -23.00 9.08
C ASN A 216 -1.00 -22.73 10.59
N ASP A 217 -0.66 -23.75 11.42
CA ASP A 217 -0.82 -23.67 12.88
C ASP A 217 0.07 -22.62 13.56
N GLU A 218 1.26 -22.39 13.05
CA GLU A 218 2.18 -21.35 13.58
C GLU A 218 1.61 -19.97 13.30
N VAL A 219 1.11 -19.73 12.08
CA VAL A 219 0.47 -18.48 11.70
C VAL A 219 -0.81 -18.25 12.50
N LYS A 220 -1.63 -19.30 12.70
CA LYS A 220 -2.84 -19.23 13.53
C LYS A 220 -2.51 -18.80 14.96
N LYS A 221 -1.54 -19.45 15.60
CA LYS A 221 -1.14 -19.14 16.98
C LYS A 221 -0.54 -17.75 17.12
N ALA A 222 0.35 -17.36 16.19
CA ALA A 222 1.09 -16.10 16.30
C ALA A 222 0.26 -14.86 15.87
N TYR A 223 -0.63 -14.99 14.87
CA TYR A 223 -1.23 -13.85 14.19
C TYR A 223 -2.74 -13.87 14.04
N LEU A 224 -3.42 -15.03 14.18
CA LEU A 224 -4.86 -15.14 13.97
C LEU A 224 -5.67 -15.29 15.27
N GLY A 225 -5.01 -15.36 16.43
CA GLY A 225 -5.66 -15.56 17.71
C GLY A 225 -6.31 -16.94 17.73
N GLY A 226 -5.51 -17.95 18.02
CA GLY A 226 -5.97 -19.34 18.18
C GLY A 226 -6.92 -19.52 19.35
#